data_82709793139b7a94d2d9d5ea7c31feda
#
_entry.id   82709793139b7a94d2d9d5ea7c31feda
#
_cell.length_a   1.000
_cell.length_b   1.000
_cell.length_c   1.000
_cell.angle_alpha   90.00
_cell.angle_beta   90.00
_cell.angle_gamma   90.00
#
_symmetry.space_group_name_H-M   'P 1'
#
loop_
_entity.id
_entity.type
_entity.pdbx_description
1 polymer ?
#
loop_
_entity_poly.entity_id
_entity_poly.type
_entity_poly.pdbx_seq_one_letter_code
_entity_poly.pdbx_strand_id
1 'polypeptide(L)'
;MNFADNLNSIQQRIRAACQRAGRDENSVMLLAVSKTHPAEMIQEAVRAGQTFFGESKIQEAKAKIPNCPGKARWHFIGHLQSNKVRDAVELFEMIQSVDSLNLSREISKRCQQAAKTMPILMEVNVAGEASKFGYQPEQLLAELKEINALPKIEIHGLMAIPPYTTEPEKAR
;
A
#
# COMPACT_ATOMS: atom_id res chain seq x y z
N MET A 1 17.25 8.17 -19.99
CA MET A 1 16.98 8.65 -18.62
C MET A 1 17.10 7.42 -17.73
N ASN A 2 18.00 7.42 -16.77
CA ASN A 2 18.22 6.27 -15.89
C ASN A 2 17.24 6.30 -14.70
N PHE A 3 17.21 5.25 -13.90
CA PHE A 3 16.31 5.14 -12.76
C PHE A 3 16.52 6.26 -11.73
N ALA A 4 17.78 6.61 -11.45
CA ALA A 4 18.13 7.66 -10.48
C ALA A 4 17.62 9.04 -10.92
N ASP A 5 17.73 9.38 -12.22
CA ASP A 5 17.21 10.66 -12.75
C ASP A 5 15.69 10.74 -12.62
N ASN A 6 14.99 9.64 -12.92
CA ASN A 6 13.52 9.57 -12.75
C ASN A 6 13.12 9.72 -11.29
N LEU A 7 13.79 9.02 -10.38
CA LEU A 7 13.54 9.11 -8.94
C LEU A 7 13.76 10.53 -8.42
N ASN A 8 14.88 11.14 -8.78
CA ASN A 8 15.18 12.54 -8.41
C ASN A 8 14.12 13.51 -8.91
N SER A 9 13.69 13.36 -10.17
CA SER A 9 12.63 14.20 -10.74
C SER A 9 11.32 14.07 -9.97
N ILE A 10 10.90 12.84 -9.60
CA ILE A 10 9.68 12.62 -8.80
C ILE A 10 9.84 13.24 -7.41
N GLN A 11 10.97 13.03 -6.74
CA GLN A 11 11.22 13.60 -5.41
C GLN A 11 11.22 15.14 -5.44
N GLN A 12 11.79 15.77 -6.46
CA GLN A 12 11.73 17.22 -6.63
C GLN A 12 10.29 17.72 -6.78
N ARG A 13 9.45 17.01 -7.54
CA ARG A 13 8.03 17.34 -7.67
C ARG A 13 7.26 17.23 -6.34
N ILE A 14 7.56 16.20 -5.55
CA ILE A 14 6.97 16.02 -4.20
C ILE A 14 7.39 17.20 -3.31
N ARG A 15 8.69 17.53 -3.24
CA ARG A 15 9.20 18.67 -2.45
C ARG A 15 8.52 19.98 -2.84
N ALA A 16 8.48 20.27 -4.13
CA ALA A 16 7.84 21.48 -4.62
C ALA A 16 6.33 21.55 -4.28
N ALA A 17 5.63 20.42 -4.30
CA ALA A 17 4.24 20.35 -3.89
C ALA A 17 4.06 20.56 -2.37
N CYS A 18 4.91 19.96 -1.55
CA CYS A 18 4.92 20.15 -0.10
C CYS A 18 5.19 21.62 0.27
N GLN A 19 6.19 22.26 -0.36
CA GLN A 19 6.50 23.67 -0.14
C GLN A 19 5.31 24.58 -0.47
N ARG A 20 4.63 24.36 -1.61
CA ARG A 20 3.43 25.14 -1.96
C ARG A 20 2.28 24.95 -0.96
N ALA A 21 2.18 23.77 -0.36
CA ALA A 21 1.13 23.44 0.60
C ALA A 21 1.50 23.75 2.07
N GLY A 22 2.69 24.32 2.33
CA GLY A 22 3.20 24.52 3.70
C GLY A 22 3.34 23.24 4.51
N ARG A 23 3.64 22.13 3.83
CA ARG A 23 3.68 20.78 4.40
C ARG A 23 5.12 20.27 4.51
N ASP A 24 5.43 19.53 5.58
CA ASP A 24 6.72 18.85 5.70
C ASP A 24 6.90 17.82 4.58
N GLU A 25 8.01 17.87 3.86
CA GLU A 25 8.34 16.93 2.78
C GLU A 25 8.46 15.49 3.28
N ASN A 26 8.89 15.28 4.52
CA ASN A 26 8.99 13.96 5.13
C ASN A 26 7.63 13.34 5.48
N SER A 27 6.54 14.12 5.40
CA SER A 27 5.18 13.62 5.60
C SER A 27 4.62 12.87 4.40
N VAL A 28 5.36 12.85 3.27
CA VAL A 28 4.96 12.16 2.03
C VAL A 28 5.96 11.08 1.70
N MET A 29 5.51 9.83 1.74
CA MET A 29 6.32 8.66 1.38
C MET A 29 6.05 8.26 -0.06
N LEU A 30 7.11 8.14 -0.86
CA LEU A 30 7.02 7.59 -2.22
C LEU A 30 7.04 6.07 -2.16
N LEU A 31 5.95 5.43 -2.57
CA LEU A 31 5.86 3.99 -2.76
C LEU A 31 6.02 3.65 -4.25
N ALA A 32 7.10 2.96 -4.61
CA ALA A 32 7.33 2.53 -5.98
C ALA A 32 6.55 1.23 -6.27
N VAL A 33 5.58 1.31 -7.17
CA VAL A 33 4.81 0.12 -7.59
C VAL A 33 5.68 -0.74 -8.50
N SER A 34 6.01 -1.95 -8.05
CA SER A 34 6.97 -2.86 -8.67
C SER A 34 6.37 -4.12 -9.29
N LYS A 35 5.02 -4.21 -9.29
CA LYS A 35 4.32 -5.32 -9.99
C LYS A 35 4.80 -5.43 -11.44
N THR A 36 4.96 -6.66 -11.93
CA THR A 36 5.45 -6.99 -13.28
C THR A 36 6.92 -6.65 -13.57
N HIS A 37 7.65 -6.06 -12.63
CA HIS A 37 9.07 -5.77 -12.79
C HIS A 37 9.93 -6.84 -12.10
N PRO A 38 11.06 -7.26 -12.69
CA PRO A 38 11.94 -8.27 -12.11
C PRO A 38 12.77 -7.73 -10.93
N ALA A 39 13.36 -8.64 -10.14
CA ALA A 39 14.14 -8.29 -8.94
C ALA A 39 15.35 -7.39 -9.24
N GLU A 40 15.95 -7.51 -10.41
CA GLU A 40 17.10 -6.70 -10.86
C GLU A 40 16.74 -5.21 -10.90
N MET A 41 15.51 -4.87 -11.35
CA MET A 41 15.04 -3.48 -11.34
C MET A 41 14.83 -2.96 -9.91
N ILE A 42 14.41 -3.82 -8.98
CA ILE A 42 14.30 -3.45 -7.56
C ILE A 42 15.69 -3.18 -6.98
N GLN A 43 16.67 -4.02 -7.31
CA GLN A 43 18.06 -3.81 -6.89
C GLN A 43 18.62 -2.48 -7.39
N GLU A 44 18.34 -2.12 -8.64
CA GLU A 44 18.71 -0.82 -9.21
C GLU A 44 18.03 0.34 -8.47
N ALA A 45 16.72 0.22 -8.23
CA ALA A 45 15.94 1.19 -7.49
C ALA A 45 16.49 1.42 -6.07
N VAL A 46 16.82 0.33 -5.36
CA VAL A 46 17.41 0.41 -4.02
C VAL A 46 18.79 1.08 -4.05
N ARG A 47 19.62 0.80 -5.06
CA ARG A 47 20.91 1.51 -5.25
C ARG A 47 20.72 3.01 -5.48
N ALA A 48 19.61 3.40 -6.13
CA ALA A 48 19.26 4.80 -6.33
C ALA A 48 18.60 5.47 -5.11
N GLY A 49 18.35 4.72 -4.01
CA GLY A 49 17.80 5.25 -2.76
C GLY A 49 16.32 5.01 -2.54
N GLN A 50 15.62 4.30 -3.44
CA GLN A 50 14.22 3.90 -3.20
C GLN A 50 14.16 2.75 -2.20
N THR A 51 13.27 2.87 -1.20
CA THR A 51 13.16 1.87 -0.13
C THR A 51 11.80 1.19 -0.06
N PHE A 52 10.71 1.89 -0.36
CA PHE A 52 9.35 1.36 -0.26
C PHE A 52 8.81 0.89 -1.61
N PHE A 53 8.33 -0.36 -1.66
CA PHE A 53 7.83 -1.00 -2.88
C PHE A 53 6.43 -1.55 -2.67
N GLY A 54 5.59 -1.46 -3.72
CA GLY A 54 4.23 -1.97 -3.70
C GLY A 54 4.04 -3.15 -4.65
N GLU A 55 3.50 -4.26 -4.13
CA GLU A 55 3.14 -5.45 -4.91
C GLU A 55 1.63 -5.72 -4.84
N SER A 56 1.08 -6.24 -5.95
CA SER A 56 -0.36 -6.51 -6.05
C SER A 56 -0.71 -7.99 -6.14
N LYS A 57 0.28 -8.89 -6.23
CA LYS A 57 0.08 -10.33 -6.34
C LYS A 57 1.00 -11.07 -5.38
N ILE A 58 0.42 -11.87 -4.49
CA ILE A 58 1.18 -12.65 -3.49
C ILE A 58 2.19 -13.60 -4.14
N GLN A 59 1.80 -14.30 -5.21
CA GLN A 59 2.68 -15.25 -5.89
C GLN A 59 3.91 -14.58 -6.48
N GLU A 60 3.71 -13.40 -7.09
CA GLU A 60 4.81 -12.61 -7.63
C GLU A 60 5.75 -12.11 -6.53
N ALA A 61 5.18 -11.61 -5.43
CA ALA A 61 5.95 -11.17 -4.27
C ALA A 61 6.76 -12.30 -3.64
N LYS A 62 6.18 -13.50 -3.48
CA LYS A 62 6.89 -14.69 -2.95
C LYS A 62 8.11 -15.07 -3.78
N ALA A 63 8.03 -14.96 -5.10
CA ALA A 63 9.15 -15.27 -5.99
C ALA A 63 10.20 -14.15 -6.02
N LYS A 64 9.77 -12.89 -5.88
CA LYS A 64 10.60 -11.69 -6.04
C LYS A 64 11.33 -11.27 -4.77
N ILE A 65 10.62 -11.16 -3.65
CA ILE A 65 11.14 -10.58 -2.40
C ILE A 65 12.44 -11.24 -1.91
N PRO A 66 12.57 -12.60 -1.93
CA PRO A 66 13.80 -13.25 -1.48
C PRO A 66 15.04 -12.89 -2.30
N ASN A 67 14.85 -12.42 -3.53
CA ASN A 67 15.94 -12.03 -4.45
C ASN A 67 16.25 -10.51 -4.41
N CYS A 68 15.58 -9.78 -3.54
CA CYS A 68 15.73 -8.33 -3.42
C CYS A 68 16.63 -7.97 -2.21
N PRO A 69 17.29 -6.79 -2.23
CA PRO A 69 18.11 -6.34 -1.11
C PRO A 69 17.29 -6.16 0.18
N GLY A 70 17.90 -6.47 1.33
CA GLY A 70 17.25 -6.35 2.65
C GLY A 70 16.84 -4.92 3.06
N LYS A 71 17.24 -3.90 2.30
CA LYS A 71 16.76 -2.52 2.47
C LYS A 71 15.40 -2.24 1.82
N ALA A 72 14.92 -3.14 0.95
CA ALA A 72 13.62 -3.01 0.32
C ALA A 72 12.52 -3.33 1.35
N ARG A 73 11.58 -2.42 1.51
CA ARG A 73 10.40 -2.53 2.39
C ARG A 73 9.15 -2.69 1.54
N TRP A 74 8.27 -3.59 1.92
CA TRP A 74 7.21 -4.08 1.04
C TRP A 74 5.82 -3.81 1.59
N HIS A 75 4.98 -3.16 0.77
CA HIS A 75 3.56 -2.98 1.05
C HIS A 75 2.72 -3.78 0.04
N PHE A 76 1.66 -4.40 0.53
CA PHE A 76 0.68 -5.03 -0.35
C PHE A 76 -0.39 -4.02 -0.74
N ILE A 77 -0.61 -3.86 -2.06
CA ILE A 77 -1.50 -2.83 -2.62
C ILE A 77 -2.56 -3.39 -3.57
N GLY A 78 -2.61 -4.72 -3.75
CA GLY A 78 -3.61 -5.38 -4.61
C GLY A 78 -4.77 -5.94 -3.81
N HIS A 79 -5.83 -6.39 -4.48
CA HIS A 79 -6.93 -7.07 -3.80
C HIS A 79 -6.44 -8.36 -3.11
N LEU A 80 -6.68 -8.45 -1.80
CA LEU A 80 -6.20 -9.55 -0.96
C LEU A 80 -7.30 -10.56 -0.71
N GLN A 81 -7.14 -11.76 -1.28
CA GLN A 81 -8.02 -12.88 -0.98
C GLN A 81 -7.73 -13.46 0.41
N SER A 82 -8.76 -13.86 1.16
CA SER A 82 -8.64 -14.37 2.53
C SER A 82 -7.70 -15.58 2.65
N ASN A 83 -7.66 -16.46 1.64
CA ASN A 83 -6.76 -17.62 1.62
C ASN A 83 -5.28 -17.27 1.42
N LYS A 84 -4.96 -16.02 1.11
CA LYS A 84 -3.59 -15.49 0.92
C LYS A 84 -3.11 -14.63 2.08
N VAL A 85 -3.95 -14.36 3.06
CA VAL A 85 -3.64 -13.46 4.18
C VAL A 85 -2.42 -13.93 4.98
N ARG A 86 -2.23 -15.25 5.18
CA ARG A 86 -1.05 -15.78 5.87
C ARG A 86 0.24 -15.33 5.16
N ASP A 87 0.33 -15.55 3.86
CA ASP A 87 1.49 -15.15 3.07
C ASP A 87 1.68 -13.63 3.07
N ALA A 88 0.58 -12.87 3.03
CA ALA A 88 0.65 -11.41 3.10
C ALA A 88 1.24 -10.93 4.44
N VAL A 89 0.78 -11.49 5.55
CA VAL A 89 1.30 -11.15 6.90
C VAL A 89 2.80 -11.47 7.03
N GLU A 90 3.26 -12.56 6.43
CA GLU A 90 4.68 -12.94 6.44
C GLU A 90 5.55 -11.99 5.60
N LEU A 91 5.08 -11.61 4.40
CA LEU A 91 5.90 -10.92 3.39
C LEU A 91 5.91 -9.40 3.50
N PHE A 92 4.82 -8.79 3.97
CA PHE A 92 4.63 -7.35 3.88
C PHE A 92 4.68 -6.65 5.24
N GLU A 93 5.10 -5.40 5.23
CA GLU A 93 5.11 -4.54 6.42
C GLU A 93 3.81 -3.78 6.59
N MET A 94 3.02 -3.62 5.52
CA MET A 94 1.71 -2.97 5.52
C MET A 94 0.81 -3.58 4.45
N ILE A 95 -0.49 -3.68 4.74
CA ILE A 95 -1.53 -4.03 3.77
C ILE A 95 -2.40 -2.80 3.55
N GLN A 96 -2.41 -2.26 2.31
CA GLN A 96 -3.12 -1.02 1.99
C GLN A 96 -4.51 -1.24 1.39
N SER A 97 -4.90 -2.48 1.16
CA SER A 97 -6.10 -2.85 0.39
C SER A 97 -7.11 -3.64 1.22
N VAL A 98 -7.38 -3.17 2.44
CA VAL A 98 -8.36 -3.82 3.31
C VAL A 98 -9.75 -3.28 3.00
N ASP A 99 -10.61 -4.13 2.45
CA ASP A 99 -11.89 -3.76 1.84
C ASP A 99 -13.12 -4.38 2.53
N SER A 100 -12.94 -5.09 3.64
CA SER A 100 -14.03 -5.72 4.37
C SER A 100 -13.67 -6.07 5.82
N LEU A 101 -14.68 -6.10 6.69
CA LEU A 101 -14.55 -6.56 8.07
C LEU A 101 -14.08 -8.02 8.14
N ASN A 102 -14.55 -8.87 7.22
CA ASN A 102 -14.13 -10.28 7.17
C ASN A 102 -12.63 -10.40 6.85
N LEU A 103 -12.11 -9.59 5.93
CA LEU A 103 -10.68 -9.55 5.64
C LEU A 103 -9.89 -9.03 6.85
N SER A 104 -10.36 -7.98 7.52
CA SER A 104 -9.76 -7.42 8.74
C SER A 104 -9.65 -8.47 9.84
N ARG A 105 -10.71 -9.25 10.06
CA ARG A 105 -10.74 -10.35 11.04
C ARG A 105 -9.72 -11.45 10.69
N GLU A 106 -9.61 -11.84 9.42
CA GLU A 106 -8.63 -12.85 8.99
C GLU A 106 -7.19 -12.34 9.13
N ILE A 107 -6.91 -11.07 8.78
CA ILE A 107 -5.61 -10.44 9.00
C ILE A 107 -5.27 -10.46 10.49
N SER A 108 -6.16 -9.98 11.36
CA SER A 108 -5.96 -9.99 12.81
C SER A 108 -5.65 -11.38 13.35
N LYS A 109 -6.42 -12.40 12.94
CA LYS A 109 -6.20 -13.80 13.31
C LYS A 109 -4.80 -14.29 12.91
N ARG A 110 -4.37 -14.03 11.67
CA ARG A 110 -3.02 -14.44 11.19
C ARG A 110 -1.91 -13.69 11.89
N CYS A 111 -2.12 -12.41 12.17
CA CYS A 111 -1.17 -11.59 12.91
C CYS A 111 -0.98 -12.10 14.35
N GLN A 112 -2.05 -12.55 15.02
CA GLN A 112 -1.95 -13.17 16.34
C GLN A 112 -1.13 -14.48 16.28
N GLN A 113 -1.36 -15.33 15.27
CA GLN A 113 -0.62 -16.58 15.06
C GLN A 113 0.88 -16.33 14.79
N ALA A 114 1.21 -15.25 14.07
CA ALA A 114 2.58 -14.86 13.73
C ALA A 114 3.26 -13.98 14.79
N ALA A 115 2.57 -13.64 15.89
CA ALA A 115 3.01 -12.69 16.92
C ALA A 115 3.43 -11.32 16.34
N LYS A 116 2.87 -10.93 15.18
CA LYS A 116 3.18 -9.71 14.43
C LYS A 116 2.02 -8.72 14.56
N THR A 117 2.29 -7.42 14.57
CA THR A 117 1.28 -6.37 14.39
C THR A 117 1.36 -5.85 12.97
N MET A 118 0.22 -5.68 12.29
CA MET A 118 0.13 -5.28 10.90
C MET A 118 -0.52 -3.90 10.78
N PRO A 119 0.22 -2.88 10.32
CA PRO A 119 -0.39 -1.64 9.86
C PRO A 119 -1.26 -1.89 8.62
N ILE A 120 -2.46 -1.31 8.61
CA ILE A 120 -3.39 -1.44 7.48
C ILE A 120 -3.92 -0.09 7.03
N LEU A 121 -4.24 0.02 5.74
CA LEU A 121 -5.11 1.09 5.24
C LEU A 121 -6.44 0.48 4.79
N MET A 122 -7.52 1.21 5.05
CA MET A 122 -8.85 0.83 4.60
C MET A 122 -9.04 1.31 3.17
N GLU A 123 -9.26 0.39 2.23
CA GLU A 123 -9.52 0.74 0.83
C GLU A 123 -10.95 1.21 0.66
N VAL A 124 -11.13 2.43 0.14
CA VAL A 124 -12.44 3.04 -0.09
C VAL A 124 -12.67 3.24 -1.58
N ASN A 125 -13.81 2.78 -2.09
CA ASN A 125 -14.23 2.96 -3.47
C ASN A 125 -14.83 4.36 -3.66
N VAL A 126 -13.97 5.36 -3.83
CA VAL A 126 -14.37 6.77 -4.04
C VAL A 126 -14.93 7.03 -5.44
N ALA A 127 -14.69 6.14 -6.39
CA ALA A 127 -15.17 6.29 -7.76
C ALA A 127 -16.62 5.84 -7.93
N GLY A 128 -17.18 5.07 -6.97
CA GLY A 128 -18.53 4.49 -7.07
C GLY A 128 -18.70 3.44 -8.17
N GLU A 129 -17.61 2.99 -8.78
CA GLU A 129 -17.64 1.98 -9.84
C GLU A 129 -17.83 0.59 -9.22
N ALA A 130 -18.91 -0.10 -9.55
CA ALA A 130 -19.23 -1.43 -9.00
C ALA A 130 -18.18 -2.52 -9.33
N SER A 131 -17.33 -2.29 -10.31
CA SER A 131 -16.23 -3.20 -10.70
C SER A 131 -14.96 -3.04 -9.86
N LYS A 132 -14.87 -1.99 -9.03
CA LYS A 132 -13.69 -1.72 -8.19
C LYS A 132 -13.89 -2.24 -6.77
N PHE A 133 -12.82 -2.73 -6.18
CA PHE A 133 -12.76 -3.11 -4.78
C PHE A 133 -12.80 -1.87 -3.87
N GLY A 134 -12.97 -2.10 -2.58
CA GLY A 134 -13.00 -1.06 -1.56
C GLY A 134 -14.37 -0.93 -0.91
N TYR A 135 -14.35 -0.45 0.32
CA TYR A 135 -15.55 -0.13 1.08
C TYR A 135 -16.38 0.97 0.42
N GLN A 136 -17.71 0.87 0.52
CA GLN A 136 -18.52 2.07 0.45
C GLN A 136 -18.29 2.90 1.74
N PRO A 137 -18.25 4.25 1.66
CA PRO A 137 -17.93 5.10 2.82
C PRO A 137 -18.81 4.83 4.04
N GLU A 138 -20.11 4.66 3.84
CA GLU A 138 -21.09 4.45 4.89
C GLU A 138 -20.88 3.10 5.59
N GLN A 139 -20.53 2.06 4.83
CA GLN A 139 -20.23 0.73 5.35
C GLN A 139 -18.96 0.78 6.22
N LEU A 140 -17.90 1.44 5.74
CA LEU A 140 -16.67 1.59 6.52
C LEU A 140 -16.94 2.28 7.86
N LEU A 141 -17.72 3.38 7.84
CA LEU A 141 -18.06 4.11 9.06
C LEU A 141 -18.84 3.24 10.05
N ALA A 142 -19.75 2.40 9.56
CA ALA A 142 -20.52 1.48 10.42
C ALA A 142 -19.64 0.40 11.07
N GLU A 143 -18.65 -0.13 10.33
CA GLU A 143 -17.78 -1.24 10.77
C GLU A 143 -16.50 -0.77 11.48
N LEU A 144 -16.10 0.49 11.36
CA LEU A 144 -14.81 1.03 11.81
C LEU A 144 -14.51 0.75 13.28
N LYS A 145 -15.53 0.90 14.16
CA LYS A 145 -15.37 0.66 15.60
C LYS A 145 -15.02 -0.81 15.88
N GLU A 146 -15.64 -1.73 15.17
CA GLU A 146 -15.38 -3.16 15.32
C GLU A 146 -13.98 -3.52 14.77
N ILE A 147 -13.61 -2.98 13.60
CA ILE A 147 -12.29 -3.21 13.01
C ILE A 147 -11.20 -2.68 13.96
N ASN A 148 -11.37 -1.49 14.53
CA ASN A 148 -10.39 -0.89 15.43
C ASN A 148 -10.24 -1.66 16.76
N ALA A 149 -11.21 -2.48 17.14
CA ALA A 149 -11.15 -3.34 18.31
C ALA A 149 -10.41 -4.68 18.06
N LEU A 150 -10.10 -5.01 16.80
CA LEU A 150 -9.42 -6.26 16.45
C LEU A 150 -7.95 -6.20 16.90
N PRO A 151 -7.45 -7.26 17.57
CA PRO A 151 -6.08 -7.29 18.04
C PRO A 151 -5.07 -7.44 16.90
N LYS A 152 -3.86 -6.92 17.09
CA LYS A 152 -2.72 -7.09 16.18
C LYS A 152 -2.91 -6.50 14.78
N ILE A 153 -3.87 -5.60 14.60
CA ILE A 153 -3.92 -4.72 13.44
C ILE A 153 -4.00 -3.26 13.90
N GLU A 154 -3.45 -2.36 13.11
CA GLU A 154 -3.44 -0.91 13.37
C GLU A 154 -3.93 -0.17 12.13
N ILE A 155 -5.02 0.57 12.24
CA ILE A 155 -5.56 1.38 11.14
C ILE A 155 -4.73 2.66 11.05
N HIS A 156 -3.93 2.80 9.98
CA HIS A 156 -3.10 3.98 9.76
C HIS A 156 -3.77 5.03 8.85
N GLY A 157 -4.90 4.70 8.24
CA GLY A 157 -5.64 5.64 7.39
C GLY A 157 -6.42 4.96 6.28
N LEU A 158 -6.61 5.69 5.19
CA LEU A 158 -7.40 5.27 4.03
C LEU A 158 -6.51 5.09 2.81
N MET A 159 -6.91 4.19 1.92
CA MET A 159 -6.39 4.07 0.56
C MET A 159 -7.53 4.27 -0.43
N ALA A 160 -7.28 4.99 -1.50
CA ALA A 160 -8.24 5.15 -2.58
C ALA A 160 -7.52 5.29 -3.93
N ILE A 161 -8.18 4.78 -4.97
CA ILE A 161 -7.75 4.99 -6.35
C ILE A 161 -8.82 5.87 -7.02
N PRO A 162 -8.56 7.18 -7.17
CA PRO A 162 -9.51 8.09 -7.79
C PRO A 162 -9.70 7.76 -9.29
N PRO A 163 -10.79 8.23 -9.92
CA PRO A 163 -10.95 8.14 -11.37
C PRO A 163 -9.77 8.81 -12.08
N TYR A 164 -9.35 8.23 -13.22
CA TYR A 164 -8.34 8.87 -14.05
C TYR A 164 -8.88 10.19 -14.61
N THR A 165 -8.16 11.28 -14.36
CA THR A 165 -8.49 12.61 -14.88
C THR A 165 -7.23 13.42 -15.15
N THR A 166 -7.29 14.27 -16.19
CA THR A 166 -6.26 15.28 -16.46
C THR A 166 -6.49 16.58 -15.67
N GLU A 167 -7.65 16.70 -15.00
CA GLU A 167 -8.05 17.84 -14.19
C GLU A 167 -7.95 17.47 -12.71
N PRO A 168 -6.90 17.92 -11.98
CA PRO A 168 -6.68 17.50 -10.58
C PRO A 168 -7.85 17.78 -9.63
N GLU A 169 -8.62 18.85 -9.88
CA GLU A 169 -9.78 19.23 -9.06
C GLU A 169 -10.93 18.19 -9.14
N LYS A 170 -11.02 17.45 -10.22
CA LYS A 170 -12.01 16.37 -10.36
C LYS A 170 -11.66 15.11 -9.56
N ALA A 171 -10.41 15.01 -9.08
CA ALA A 171 -9.93 13.92 -8.26
C ALA A 171 -9.84 14.27 -6.76
N ARG A 172 -10.26 15.50 -6.40
CA ARG A 172 -10.25 15.99 -5.02
C ARG A 172 -11.46 15.49 -4.23
#